data_dfef4ad1b15ac417ccf0d819ec582527
#
_entry.id   dfef4ad1b15ac417ccf0d819ec582527
#
_cell.length_a   1.000
_cell.length_b   1.000
_cell.length_c   1.000
_cell.angle_alpha   90.00
_cell.angle_beta   90.00
_cell.angle_gamma   90.00
#
_symmetry.space_group_name_H-M   'P 1'
#
loop_
_entity.id
_entity.type
_entity.pdbx_description
1 polymer ?
#
loop_
_entity_poly.entity_id
_entity_poly.type
_entity_poly.pdbx_seq_one_letter_code
_entity_poly.pdbx_strand_id
1 'polypeptide(L)'
;MSISAVLLDWGHTLFDTPGSVDFIADFASQQGHAISRDEIYTLWNDARVRSRSADEIAKGRDKSASLHRQCWMSLWAQLEQRCPGVSEVLYEFETSAAGWSPYVDTAAVLTNLSERHIPVVIISDVAFDLRPILRHYNLDHLVHTYVLSGEHGTIKPELHLFRVALDAVGVAAERALMVGDNHINDGAAIDAGIRTVLLPPVAHGSPRGLSVILDLIDAGV
;
A
#
# COMPACT_ATOMS: atom_id res chain seq x y z
N MET A 1 -18.23 -15.66 -15.50
CA MET A 1 -17.33 -15.04 -16.52
C MET A 1 -15.92 -15.14 -15.96
N SER A 2 -14.94 -15.55 -16.77
CA SER A 2 -13.56 -15.72 -16.28
C SER A 2 -12.89 -14.37 -15.97
N ILE A 3 -12.11 -14.33 -14.89
CA ILE A 3 -11.25 -13.20 -14.53
C ILE A 3 -10.16 -13.06 -15.59
N SER A 4 -9.93 -11.84 -16.07
CA SER A 4 -8.98 -11.52 -17.16
C SER A 4 -8.00 -10.41 -16.79
N ALA A 5 -8.16 -9.77 -15.65
CA ALA A 5 -7.22 -8.83 -15.06
C ALA A 5 -7.38 -8.83 -13.53
N VAL A 6 -6.31 -8.54 -12.80
CA VAL A 6 -6.33 -8.41 -11.34
C VAL A 6 -5.80 -7.03 -10.95
N LEU A 7 -6.59 -6.30 -10.18
CA LEU A 7 -6.24 -5.04 -9.57
C LEU A 7 -5.87 -5.32 -8.12
N LEU A 8 -4.67 -4.95 -7.72
CA LEU A 8 -4.15 -5.22 -6.37
C LEU A 8 -3.88 -3.90 -5.65
N ASP A 9 -4.42 -3.75 -4.46
CA ASP A 9 -3.93 -2.73 -3.56
C ASP A 9 -2.48 -3.06 -3.11
N TRP A 10 -1.79 -2.05 -2.61
CA TRP A 10 -0.38 -2.14 -2.23
C TRP A 10 -0.19 -2.45 -0.74
N GLY A 11 -0.44 -1.44 0.10
CA GLY A 11 -0.15 -1.50 1.53
C GLY A 11 -1.07 -2.46 2.27
N HIS A 12 -0.52 -3.32 3.12
CA HIS A 12 -1.26 -4.36 3.83
C HIS A 12 -2.00 -5.37 2.93
N THR A 13 -1.77 -5.30 1.61
CA THR A 13 -2.26 -6.26 0.61
C THR A 13 -1.11 -7.03 -0.02
N LEU A 14 -0.18 -6.36 -0.67
CA LEU A 14 1.04 -6.97 -1.24
C LEU A 14 2.25 -6.80 -0.34
N PHE A 15 2.34 -5.69 0.37
CA PHE A 15 3.48 -5.30 1.19
C PHE A 15 3.06 -4.83 2.58
N ASP A 16 3.96 -5.01 3.55
CA ASP A 16 3.83 -4.56 4.93
C ASP A 16 5.01 -3.66 5.32
N THR A 17 4.84 -2.88 6.39
CA THR A 17 5.85 -1.94 6.94
C THR A 17 6.27 -2.34 8.36
N PRO A 18 6.97 -3.46 8.55
CA PRO A 18 7.25 -4.01 9.88
C PRO A 18 8.33 -3.26 10.66
N GLY A 19 9.19 -2.48 9.98
CA GLY A 19 10.47 -2.02 10.52
C GLY A 19 10.51 -0.62 11.11
N SER A 20 9.43 0.19 11.02
CA SER A 20 9.49 1.62 11.37
C SER A 20 9.90 1.88 12.82
N VAL A 21 9.38 1.11 13.78
CA VAL A 21 9.71 1.28 15.21
C VAL A 21 11.16 0.92 15.50
N ASP A 22 11.67 -0.15 14.90
CA ASP A 22 13.08 -0.55 15.04
C ASP A 22 14.01 0.48 14.39
N PHE A 23 13.68 0.95 13.21
CA PHE A 23 14.41 2.02 12.52
C PHE A 23 14.52 3.29 13.38
N ILE A 24 13.40 3.74 13.98
CA ILE A 24 13.39 4.91 14.87
C ILE A 24 14.25 4.66 16.12
N ALA A 25 14.18 3.47 16.72
CA ALA A 25 14.95 3.12 17.91
C ALA A 25 16.47 3.10 17.61
N ASP A 26 16.87 2.56 16.47
CA ASP A 26 18.25 2.55 16.01
C ASP A 26 18.77 3.97 15.75
N PHE A 27 17.99 4.80 15.05
CA PHE A 27 18.31 6.20 14.83
C PHE A 27 18.48 6.96 16.16
N ALA A 28 17.52 6.83 17.07
CA ALA A 28 17.56 7.48 18.37
C ALA A 28 18.81 7.08 19.17
N SER A 29 19.15 5.80 19.17
CA SER A 29 20.36 5.27 19.82
C SER A 29 21.64 5.86 19.22
N GLN A 30 21.75 5.91 17.89
CA GLN A 30 22.91 6.45 17.17
C GLN A 30 23.10 7.96 17.42
N GLN A 31 22.00 8.70 17.57
CA GLN A 31 22.02 10.14 17.85
C GLN A 31 22.11 10.47 19.36
N GLY A 32 22.09 9.48 20.23
CA GLY A 32 22.17 9.68 21.68
C GLY A 32 20.88 10.23 22.31
N HIS A 33 19.73 10.03 21.67
CA HIS A 33 18.43 10.43 22.21
C HIS A 33 17.93 9.45 23.26
N ALA A 34 17.55 9.99 24.43
CA ALA A 34 16.99 9.19 25.53
C ALA A 34 15.47 9.01 25.36
N ILE A 35 15.07 8.06 24.52
CA ILE A 35 13.67 7.67 24.27
C ILE A 35 13.58 6.14 24.31
N SER A 36 12.58 5.60 25.01
CA SER A 36 12.37 4.16 25.07
C SER A 36 11.65 3.62 23.84
N ARG A 37 11.83 2.31 23.54
CA ARG A 37 11.13 1.64 22.44
C ARG A 37 9.60 1.72 22.60
N ASP A 38 9.08 1.61 23.83
CA ASP A 38 7.64 1.68 24.11
C ASP A 38 7.10 3.09 23.85
N GLU A 39 7.87 4.13 24.20
CA GLU A 39 7.51 5.51 23.88
C GLU A 39 7.53 5.77 22.37
N ILE A 40 8.54 5.27 21.65
CA ILE A 40 8.61 5.32 20.19
C ILE A 40 7.37 4.66 19.58
N TYR A 41 7.05 3.43 20.00
CA TYR A 41 5.88 2.71 19.51
C TYR A 41 4.59 3.51 19.74
N THR A 42 4.42 4.07 20.93
CA THR A 42 3.24 4.87 21.27
C THR A 42 3.10 6.08 20.36
N LEU A 43 4.16 6.89 20.20
CA LEU A 43 4.13 8.09 19.37
C LEU A 43 3.94 7.78 17.87
N TRP A 44 4.60 6.74 17.37
CA TRP A 44 4.46 6.28 15.99
C TRP A 44 3.05 5.75 15.73
N ASN A 45 2.52 4.90 16.61
CA ASN A 45 1.18 4.35 16.49
C ASN A 45 0.10 5.42 16.59
N ASP A 46 0.25 6.41 17.49
CA ASP A 46 -0.68 7.54 17.59
C ASP A 46 -0.72 8.36 16.30
N ALA A 47 0.42 8.57 15.64
CA ALA A 47 0.48 9.21 14.33
C ALA A 47 -0.27 8.38 13.27
N ARG A 48 -0.09 7.05 13.25
CA ARG A 48 -0.78 6.12 12.36
C ARG A 48 -2.31 6.11 12.59
N VAL A 49 -2.74 6.12 13.83
CA VAL A 49 -4.18 6.20 14.17
C VAL A 49 -4.75 7.55 13.72
N ARG A 50 -4.08 8.67 14.03
CA ARG A 50 -4.51 10.00 13.60
C ARG A 50 -4.57 10.13 12.07
N SER A 51 -3.63 9.54 11.35
CA SER A 51 -3.59 9.59 9.88
C SER A 51 -4.86 9.03 9.20
N ARG A 52 -5.64 8.23 9.93
CA ARG A 52 -6.90 7.62 9.47
C ARG A 52 -8.14 8.40 9.92
N SER A 53 -7.98 9.52 10.63
CA SER A 53 -9.10 10.38 11.01
C SER A 53 -9.71 11.08 9.78
N ALA A 54 -11.00 11.41 9.86
CA ALA A 54 -11.70 12.11 8.79
C ALA A 54 -11.03 13.45 8.41
N ASP A 55 -10.51 14.18 9.42
CA ASP A 55 -9.82 15.46 9.20
C ASP A 55 -8.50 15.29 8.45
N GLU A 56 -7.73 14.25 8.75
CA GLU A 56 -6.48 13.96 8.04
C GLU A 56 -6.73 13.44 6.62
N ILE A 57 -7.74 12.59 6.43
CA ILE A 57 -8.16 12.11 5.10
C ILE A 57 -8.63 13.29 4.24
N ALA A 58 -9.39 14.23 4.81
CA ALA A 58 -9.90 15.41 4.11
C ALA A 58 -8.79 16.36 3.58
N LYS A 59 -7.57 16.29 4.15
CA LYS A 59 -6.41 17.04 3.65
C LYS A 59 -5.93 16.55 2.26
N GLY A 60 -6.35 15.36 1.84
CA GLY A 60 -5.93 14.78 0.57
C GLY A 60 -4.45 14.41 0.54
N ARG A 61 -3.90 13.93 1.67
CA ARG A 61 -2.48 13.58 1.84
C ARG A 61 -1.92 12.80 0.65
N ASP A 62 -2.63 11.80 0.20
CA ASP A 62 -2.15 10.86 -0.82
C ASP A 62 -2.42 11.32 -2.27
N LYS A 63 -2.87 12.59 -2.47
CA LYS A 63 -3.12 13.19 -3.78
C LYS A 63 -1.88 13.83 -4.42
N SER A 64 -0.82 14.10 -3.65
CA SER A 64 0.46 14.60 -4.19
C SER A 64 1.62 14.38 -3.22
N ALA A 65 2.82 14.28 -3.77
CA ALA A 65 4.05 14.07 -2.98
C ALA A 65 4.29 15.18 -1.95
N SER A 66 4.00 16.44 -2.29
CA SER A 66 4.17 17.57 -1.39
C SER A 66 3.21 17.51 -0.20
N LEU A 67 1.93 17.22 -0.44
CA LEU A 67 0.93 17.05 0.62
C LEU A 67 1.25 15.84 1.49
N HIS A 68 1.66 14.74 0.89
CA HIS A 68 2.04 13.53 1.61
C HIS A 68 3.16 13.83 2.63
N ARG A 69 4.24 14.44 2.16
CA ARG A 69 5.35 14.81 3.03
C ARG A 69 4.92 15.78 4.13
N GLN A 70 4.19 16.85 3.79
CA GLN A 70 3.70 17.85 4.76
C GLN A 70 2.84 17.22 5.85
N CYS A 71 1.89 16.36 5.48
CA CYS A 71 1.00 15.71 6.43
C CYS A 71 1.77 14.77 7.37
N TRP A 72 2.69 13.95 6.85
CA TRP A 72 3.49 13.05 7.69
C TRP A 72 4.43 13.79 8.62
N MET A 73 5.10 14.87 8.17
CA MET A 73 5.90 15.73 9.07
C MET A 73 5.05 16.28 10.21
N SER A 74 3.82 16.71 9.94
CA SER A 74 2.87 17.19 10.96
C SER A 74 2.42 16.07 11.92
N LEU A 75 2.14 14.88 11.39
CA LEU A 75 1.72 13.73 12.20
C LEU A 75 2.81 13.26 13.14
N TRP A 76 4.08 13.30 12.72
CA TRP A 76 5.24 12.91 13.51
C TRP A 76 5.81 14.03 14.41
N ALA A 77 5.16 15.19 14.50
CA ALA A 77 5.68 16.33 15.26
C ALA A 77 6.02 16.01 16.73
N GLN A 78 5.27 15.14 17.39
CA GLN A 78 5.58 14.71 18.77
C GLN A 78 6.81 13.80 18.81
N LEU A 79 6.96 12.91 17.84
CA LEU A 79 8.14 12.06 17.72
C LEU A 79 9.38 12.91 17.43
N GLU A 80 9.28 13.91 16.54
CA GLU A 80 10.32 14.88 16.24
C GLU A 80 10.77 15.68 17.47
N GLN A 81 9.84 16.06 18.36
CA GLN A 81 10.17 16.76 19.62
C GLN A 81 10.99 15.87 20.57
N ARG A 82 10.74 14.55 20.57
CA ARG A 82 11.43 13.59 21.43
C ARG A 82 12.72 13.06 20.82
N CYS A 83 12.80 13.04 19.51
CA CYS A 83 13.91 12.52 18.72
C CYS A 83 14.15 13.45 17.51
N PRO A 84 14.82 14.60 17.71
CA PRO A 84 15.06 15.57 16.65
C PRO A 84 15.76 14.99 15.43
N GLY A 85 15.25 15.32 14.23
CA GLY A 85 15.73 14.84 12.94
C GLY A 85 15.14 13.51 12.49
N VAL A 86 14.33 12.85 13.32
CA VAL A 86 13.78 11.53 12.99
C VAL A 86 12.74 11.58 11.89
N SER A 87 11.95 12.65 11.79
CA SER A 87 10.85 12.72 10.82
C SER A 87 11.34 12.66 9.37
N GLU A 88 12.47 13.31 9.07
CA GLU A 88 13.07 13.31 7.73
C GLU A 88 13.55 11.91 7.34
N VAL A 89 14.35 11.29 8.19
CA VAL A 89 14.91 9.96 7.90
C VAL A 89 13.83 8.87 7.91
N LEU A 90 12.80 9.03 8.75
CA LEU A 90 11.65 8.12 8.75
C LEU A 90 10.83 8.25 7.46
N TYR A 91 10.67 9.47 6.94
CA TYR A 91 9.98 9.69 5.66
C TYR A 91 10.73 9.01 4.52
N GLU A 92 12.06 9.18 4.46
CA GLU A 92 12.90 8.52 3.46
C GLU A 92 12.84 6.99 3.60
N PHE A 93 12.84 6.48 4.83
CA PHE A 93 12.69 5.06 5.11
C PHE A 93 11.32 4.54 4.63
N GLU A 94 10.21 5.14 5.06
CA GLU A 94 8.85 4.69 4.74
C GLU A 94 8.44 4.91 3.27
N THR A 95 9.18 5.73 2.51
CA THR A 95 8.96 5.93 1.07
C THR A 95 9.97 5.18 0.19
N SER A 96 10.83 4.36 0.78
CA SER A 96 11.87 3.57 0.09
C SER A 96 11.68 2.06 0.31
N ALA A 97 12.46 1.26 -0.42
CA ALA A 97 12.44 -0.19 -0.28
C ALA A 97 12.84 -0.69 1.12
N ALA A 98 13.57 0.11 1.90
CA ALA A 98 13.98 -0.26 3.24
C ALA A 98 12.80 -0.36 4.23
N GLY A 99 11.74 0.43 4.01
CA GLY A 99 10.55 0.47 4.88
C GLY A 99 9.48 -0.58 4.54
N TRP A 100 9.61 -1.30 3.42
CA TRP A 100 8.60 -2.21 2.94
C TRP A 100 9.11 -3.63 2.77
N SER A 101 8.27 -4.60 3.07
CA SER A 101 8.56 -6.02 2.85
C SER A 101 7.36 -6.71 2.19
N PRO A 102 7.55 -7.50 1.12
CA PRO A 102 6.44 -8.25 0.53
C PRO A 102 5.95 -9.33 1.50
N TYR A 103 4.65 -9.61 1.49
CA TYR A 103 4.15 -10.80 2.15
C TYR A 103 4.75 -12.06 1.50
N VAL A 104 4.82 -13.15 2.26
CA VAL A 104 5.52 -14.36 1.84
C VAL A 104 4.93 -15.03 0.60
N ASP A 105 3.65 -14.79 0.31
CA ASP A 105 2.93 -15.32 -0.85
C ASP A 105 2.85 -14.35 -2.05
N THR A 106 3.31 -13.10 -1.91
CA THR A 106 3.24 -12.08 -2.96
C THR A 106 3.97 -12.51 -4.24
N ALA A 107 5.23 -12.90 -4.15
CA ALA A 107 6.03 -13.27 -5.31
C ALA A 107 5.42 -14.46 -6.07
N ALA A 108 4.99 -15.49 -5.34
CA ALA A 108 4.42 -16.70 -5.94
C ALA A 108 3.12 -16.40 -6.70
N VAL A 109 2.25 -15.56 -6.13
CA VAL A 109 0.98 -15.21 -6.78
C VAL A 109 1.21 -14.32 -8.00
N LEU A 110 2.07 -13.30 -7.91
CA LEU A 110 2.40 -12.45 -9.07
C LEU A 110 3.02 -13.25 -10.21
N THR A 111 3.93 -14.18 -9.91
CA THR A 111 4.54 -15.07 -10.90
C THR A 111 3.48 -15.93 -11.59
N ASN A 112 2.59 -16.55 -10.82
CA ASN A 112 1.53 -17.41 -11.37
C ASN A 112 0.56 -16.63 -12.29
N LEU A 113 0.19 -15.39 -11.90
CA LEU A 113 -0.63 -14.52 -12.75
C LEU A 113 0.08 -14.17 -14.06
N SER A 114 1.39 -13.88 -14.00
CA SER A 114 2.21 -13.59 -15.19
C SER A 114 2.29 -14.80 -16.12
N GLU A 115 2.54 -16.01 -15.60
CA GLU A 115 2.56 -17.25 -16.37
C GLU A 115 1.23 -17.57 -17.06
N ARG A 116 0.10 -17.17 -16.45
CA ARG A 116 -1.25 -17.28 -17.01
C ARG A 116 -1.60 -16.12 -17.96
N HIS A 117 -0.69 -15.18 -18.19
CA HIS A 117 -0.92 -13.98 -19.00
C HIS A 117 -2.10 -13.12 -18.50
N ILE A 118 -2.33 -13.09 -17.19
CA ILE A 118 -3.33 -12.25 -16.55
C ILE A 118 -2.64 -10.96 -16.08
N PRO A 119 -2.94 -9.80 -16.67
CA PRO A 119 -2.31 -8.54 -16.30
C PRO A 119 -2.66 -8.14 -14.88
N VAL A 120 -1.65 -7.67 -14.17
CA VAL A 120 -1.75 -7.14 -12.81
C VAL A 120 -1.62 -5.63 -12.84
N VAL A 121 -2.58 -4.92 -12.26
CA VAL A 121 -2.51 -3.48 -12.00
C VAL A 121 -2.34 -3.25 -10.51
N ILE A 122 -1.32 -2.52 -10.09
CA ILE A 122 -1.25 -2.01 -8.72
C ILE A 122 -2.03 -0.70 -8.67
N ILE A 123 -3.10 -0.67 -7.85
CA ILE A 123 -3.95 0.50 -7.62
C ILE A 123 -3.86 0.92 -6.16
N SER A 124 -3.22 2.06 -5.86
CA SER A 124 -2.89 2.41 -4.49
C SER A 124 -3.02 3.90 -4.18
N ASP A 125 -3.47 4.19 -2.95
CA ASP A 125 -3.50 5.55 -2.40
C ASP A 125 -2.12 5.87 -1.79
N VAL A 126 -1.16 6.18 -2.68
CA VAL A 126 0.20 6.58 -2.32
C VAL A 126 0.64 7.76 -3.18
N ALA A 127 1.46 8.63 -2.60
CA ALA A 127 1.98 9.81 -3.29
C ALA A 127 3.51 9.73 -3.55
N PHE A 128 4.07 8.53 -3.53
CA PHE A 128 5.45 8.23 -3.90
C PHE A 128 5.50 7.04 -4.89
N ASP A 129 6.59 6.94 -5.64
CA ASP A 129 6.73 5.92 -6.69
C ASP A 129 7.03 4.54 -6.07
N LEU A 130 6.16 3.55 -6.35
CA LEU A 130 6.31 2.18 -5.88
C LEU A 130 7.25 1.33 -6.75
N ARG A 131 7.53 1.74 -7.99
CA ARG A 131 8.33 0.98 -8.96
C ARG A 131 9.74 0.66 -8.45
N PRO A 132 10.48 1.59 -7.77
CA PRO A 132 11.77 1.28 -7.18
C PRO A 132 11.70 0.19 -6.10
N ILE A 133 10.60 0.15 -5.32
CA ILE A 133 10.40 -0.84 -4.27
C ILE A 133 10.21 -2.23 -4.90
N LEU A 134 9.33 -2.34 -5.90
CA LEU A 134 9.13 -3.62 -6.57
C LEU A 134 10.39 -4.11 -7.29
N ARG A 135 11.17 -3.19 -7.91
CA ARG A 135 12.47 -3.54 -8.52
C ARG A 135 13.47 -4.08 -7.51
N HIS A 136 13.51 -3.51 -6.31
CA HIS A 136 14.36 -4.01 -5.22
C HIS A 136 14.09 -5.49 -4.91
N TYR A 137 12.81 -5.88 -4.92
CA TYR A 137 12.36 -7.26 -4.69
C TYR A 137 12.27 -8.10 -5.97
N ASN A 138 12.72 -7.57 -7.12
CA ASN A 138 12.62 -8.23 -8.42
C ASN A 138 11.19 -8.64 -8.81
N LEU A 139 10.20 -7.78 -8.50
CA LEU A 139 8.77 -8.02 -8.77
C LEU A 139 8.17 -7.05 -9.81
N ASP A 140 8.88 -5.96 -10.15
CA ASP A 140 8.38 -4.91 -11.07
C ASP A 140 7.98 -5.48 -12.45
N HIS A 141 8.74 -6.44 -12.97
CA HIS A 141 8.49 -7.10 -14.26
C HIS A 141 7.22 -7.97 -14.29
N LEU A 142 6.62 -8.27 -13.13
CA LEU A 142 5.37 -9.03 -12.99
C LEU A 142 4.13 -8.12 -12.96
N VAL A 143 4.33 -6.80 -12.90
CA VAL A 143 3.25 -5.81 -12.86
C VAL A 143 3.07 -5.19 -14.23
N HIS A 144 1.84 -5.21 -14.74
CA HIS A 144 1.50 -4.63 -16.04
C HIS A 144 1.54 -3.10 -15.99
N THR A 145 0.94 -2.50 -14.97
CA THR A 145 0.92 -1.04 -14.77
C THR A 145 0.61 -0.63 -13.33
N TYR A 146 0.82 0.64 -13.04
CA TYR A 146 0.57 1.26 -11.74
C TYR A 146 -0.44 2.40 -11.90
N VAL A 147 -1.41 2.46 -11.01
CA VAL A 147 -2.38 3.55 -10.88
C VAL A 147 -2.24 4.10 -9.46
N LEU A 148 -1.39 5.10 -9.31
CA LEU A 148 -1.03 5.67 -8.01
C LEU A 148 -1.77 6.99 -7.82
N SER A 149 -2.42 7.18 -6.69
CA SER A 149 -3.22 8.38 -6.40
C SER A 149 -2.46 9.69 -6.57
N GLY A 150 -1.18 9.71 -6.20
CA GLY A 150 -0.32 10.88 -6.37
C GLY A 150 -0.05 11.29 -7.82
N GLU A 151 -0.15 10.34 -8.77
CA GLU A 151 -0.01 10.61 -10.22
C GLU A 151 -1.33 11.13 -10.84
N HIS A 152 -2.48 10.85 -10.19
CA HIS A 152 -3.82 11.18 -10.70
C HIS A 152 -4.52 12.30 -9.91
N GLY A 153 -3.98 12.73 -8.77
CA GLY A 153 -4.59 13.76 -7.91
C GLY A 153 -5.91 13.36 -7.26
N THR A 154 -6.25 12.06 -7.26
CA THR A 154 -7.47 11.48 -6.69
C THR A 154 -7.14 10.22 -5.89
N ILE A 155 -8.01 9.84 -4.95
CA ILE A 155 -7.82 8.67 -4.08
C ILE A 155 -9.04 7.75 -4.15
N LYS A 156 -8.89 6.48 -3.81
CA LYS A 156 -10.02 5.62 -3.50
C LYS A 156 -10.77 6.19 -2.28
N PRO A 157 -12.09 6.16 -2.19
CA PRO A 157 -13.04 5.39 -3.01
C PRO A 157 -13.53 6.08 -4.30
N GLU A 158 -12.93 7.18 -4.74
CA GLU A 158 -13.32 7.82 -5.99
C GLU A 158 -13.15 6.85 -7.18
N LEU A 159 -14.21 6.67 -7.98
CA LEU A 159 -14.23 5.65 -9.04
C LEU A 159 -13.25 5.93 -10.20
N HIS A 160 -12.65 7.11 -10.22
CA HIS A 160 -11.72 7.49 -11.29
C HIS A 160 -10.53 6.53 -11.40
N LEU A 161 -9.87 6.20 -10.28
CA LEU A 161 -8.70 5.31 -10.29
C LEU A 161 -9.05 3.90 -10.82
N PHE A 162 -10.21 3.37 -10.45
CA PHE A 162 -10.66 2.07 -10.94
C PHE A 162 -10.91 2.07 -12.45
N ARG A 163 -11.48 3.17 -12.99
CA ARG A 163 -11.68 3.32 -14.44
C ARG A 163 -10.33 3.41 -15.17
N VAL A 164 -9.39 4.21 -14.66
CA VAL A 164 -8.04 4.28 -15.22
C VAL A 164 -7.38 2.90 -15.24
N ALA A 165 -7.53 2.11 -14.16
CA ALA A 165 -6.97 0.76 -14.09
C ALA A 165 -7.59 -0.19 -15.12
N LEU A 166 -8.93 -0.14 -15.31
CA LEU A 166 -9.63 -0.94 -16.31
C LEU A 166 -9.23 -0.56 -17.74
N ASP A 167 -9.15 0.73 -18.02
CA ASP A 167 -8.76 1.27 -19.33
C ASP A 167 -7.32 0.84 -19.68
N ALA A 168 -6.41 0.85 -18.70
CA ALA A 168 -5.01 0.48 -18.92
C ALA A 168 -4.83 -0.99 -19.34
N VAL A 169 -5.72 -1.89 -18.91
CA VAL A 169 -5.68 -3.32 -19.28
C VAL A 169 -6.69 -3.69 -20.38
N GLY A 170 -7.58 -2.77 -20.76
CA GLY A 170 -8.60 -3.01 -21.80
C GLY A 170 -9.60 -4.10 -21.43
N VAL A 171 -9.92 -4.26 -20.13
CA VAL A 171 -10.78 -5.32 -19.62
C VAL A 171 -12.08 -4.72 -19.08
N ALA A 172 -13.22 -5.35 -19.42
CA ALA A 172 -14.51 -4.96 -18.84
C ALA A 172 -14.55 -5.25 -17.33
N ALA A 173 -15.24 -4.38 -16.56
CA ALA A 173 -15.24 -4.43 -15.09
C ALA A 173 -15.63 -5.81 -14.53
N GLU A 174 -16.60 -6.48 -15.15
CA GLU A 174 -17.10 -7.79 -14.73
C GLU A 174 -16.08 -8.93 -14.91
N ARG A 175 -15.00 -8.65 -15.65
CA ARG A 175 -13.89 -9.57 -15.88
C ARG A 175 -12.62 -9.18 -15.12
N ALA A 176 -12.69 -8.12 -14.34
CA ALA A 176 -11.63 -7.73 -13.41
C ALA A 176 -11.92 -8.21 -11.99
N LEU A 177 -10.86 -8.45 -11.23
CA LEU A 177 -10.90 -8.75 -9.80
C LEU A 177 -10.09 -7.69 -9.06
N MET A 178 -10.71 -6.96 -8.13
CA MET A 178 -10.01 -6.12 -7.15
C MET A 178 -9.72 -6.93 -5.89
N VAL A 179 -8.50 -6.83 -5.39
CA VAL A 179 -8.11 -7.42 -4.11
C VAL A 179 -7.40 -6.37 -3.26
N GLY A 180 -7.90 -6.16 -2.05
CA GLY A 180 -7.37 -5.18 -1.11
C GLY A 180 -7.69 -5.54 0.33
N ASP A 181 -7.42 -4.62 1.26
CA ASP A 181 -7.68 -4.81 2.69
C ASP A 181 -8.68 -3.81 3.27
N ASN A 182 -8.95 -2.72 2.56
CA ASN A 182 -9.78 -1.62 3.05
C ASN A 182 -11.20 -1.69 2.46
N HIS A 183 -12.19 -1.96 3.32
CA HIS A 183 -13.57 -2.11 2.90
C HIS A 183 -14.21 -0.83 2.33
N ILE A 184 -13.68 0.37 2.66
CA ILE A 184 -14.16 1.64 2.11
C ILE A 184 -13.45 1.92 0.79
N ASN A 185 -12.13 1.94 0.80
CA ASN A 185 -11.33 2.35 -0.36
C ASN A 185 -11.37 1.29 -1.47
N ASP A 186 -11.00 0.05 -1.14
CA ASP A 186 -10.94 -1.04 -2.12
C ASP A 186 -12.33 -1.62 -2.41
N GLY A 187 -13.20 -1.63 -1.38
CA GLY A 187 -14.59 -2.06 -1.50
C GLY A 187 -15.38 -1.24 -2.52
N ALA A 188 -15.03 0.02 -2.75
CA ALA A 188 -15.68 0.88 -3.74
C ALA A 188 -15.49 0.39 -5.20
N ALA A 189 -14.59 -0.55 -5.45
CA ALA A 189 -14.46 -1.18 -6.77
C ALA A 189 -15.78 -1.86 -7.22
N ILE A 190 -16.62 -2.28 -6.26
CA ILE A 190 -17.95 -2.85 -6.53
C ILE A 190 -18.84 -1.84 -7.26
N ASP A 191 -18.76 -0.56 -6.90
CA ASP A 191 -19.55 0.51 -7.55
C ASP A 191 -19.06 0.80 -8.98
N ALA A 192 -17.82 0.38 -9.31
CA ALA A 192 -17.31 0.37 -10.68
C ALA A 192 -17.68 -0.91 -11.45
N GLY A 193 -18.43 -1.84 -10.86
CA GLY A 193 -18.80 -3.14 -11.46
C GLY A 193 -17.72 -4.22 -11.36
N ILE A 194 -16.65 -3.98 -10.57
CA ILE A 194 -15.53 -4.90 -10.41
C ILE A 194 -15.82 -5.87 -9.26
N ARG A 195 -15.57 -7.16 -9.47
CA ARG A 195 -15.61 -8.14 -8.37
C ARG A 195 -14.50 -7.83 -7.37
N THR A 196 -14.82 -7.90 -6.08
CA THR A 196 -13.88 -7.46 -5.04
C THR A 196 -13.72 -8.52 -3.96
N VAL A 197 -12.48 -8.77 -3.59
CA VAL A 197 -12.08 -9.59 -2.43
C VAL A 197 -11.38 -8.68 -1.44
N LEU A 198 -11.85 -8.74 -0.19
CA LEU A 198 -11.21 -8.05 0.93
C LEU A 198 -10.51 -9.07 1.82
N LEU A 199 -9.21 -8.87 2.00
CA LEU A 199 -8.38 -9.76 2.80
C LEU A 199 -8.38 -9.31 4.27
N PRO A 200 -8.62 -10.21 5.25
CA PRO A 200 -8.56 -9.85 6.66
C PRO A 200 -7.13 -9.55 7.10
N PRO A 201 -6.90 -8.78 8.16
CA PRO A 201 -5.57 -8.58 8.74
C PRO A 201 -4.88 -9.90 9.10
N VAL A 202 -3.58 -9.98 8.89
CA VAL A 202 -2.76 -11.13 9.27
C VAL A 202 -1.56 -10.68 10.12
N ALA A 203 -1.00 -11.60 10.91
CA ALA A 203 0.22 -11.33 11.65
C ALA A 203 1.40 -11.14 10.68
N HIS A 204 2.36 -10.28 11.06
CA HIS A 204 3.60 -10.10 10.30
C HIS A 204 4.31 -11.45 10.07
N GLY A 205 4.86 -11.65 8.86
CA GLY A 205 5.53 -12.88 8.46
C GLY A 205 4.59 -14.03 8.07
N SER A 206 3.26 -13.86 8.22
CA SER A 206 2.28 -14.85 7.75
C SER A 206 1.98 -14.66 6.26
N PRO A 207 1.51 -15.73 5.56
CA PRO A 207 0.92 -15.56 4.24
C PRO A 207 -0.26 -14.59 4.27
N ARG A 208 -0.35 -13.73 3.28
CA ARG A 208 -1.45 -12.74 3.18
C ARG A 208 -2.79 -13.36 2.81
N GLY A 209 -2.75 -14.55 2.22
CA GLY A 209 -3.92 -15.24 1.69
C GLY A 209 -4.20 -14.88 0.23
N LEU A 210 -3.21 -14.42 -0.50
CA LEU A 210 -3.31 -14.04 -1.91
C LEU A 210 -3.64 -15.23 -2.83
N SER A 211 -3.45 -16.47 -2.37
CA SER A 211 -3.82 -17.67 -3.14
C SER A 211 -5.30 -17.71 -3.52
N VAL A 212 -6.17 -17.03 -2.76
CA VAL A 212 -7.60 -16.89 -3.10
C VAL A 212 -7.82 -16.34 -4.52
N ILE A 213 -6.91 -15.53 -5.03
CA ILE A 213 -6.95 -15.00 -6.40
C ILE A 213 -6.91 -16.15 -7.40
N LEU A 214 -5.98 -17.08 -7.21
CA LEU A 214 -5.77 -18.23 -8.09
C LEU A 214 -6.96 -19.20 -8.01
N ASP A 215 -7.47 -19.42 -6.79
CA ASP A 215 -8.65 -20.27 -6.56
C ASP A 215 -9.88 -19.74 -7.30
N LEU A 216 -10.11 -18.42 -7.28
CA LEU A 216 -11.23 -17.78 -8.00
C LEU A 216 -11.07 -17.86 -9.51
N ILE A 217 -9.84 -17.69 -10.02
CA ILE A 217 -9.55 -17.84 -11.45
C ILE A 217 -9.81 -19.27 -11.89
N ASP A 218 -9.35 -20.27 -11.13
CA ASP A 218 -9.50 -21.69 -11.45
C ASP A 218 -10.97 -22.15 -11.35
N ALA A 219 -11.74 -21.55 -10.47
CA ALA A 219 -13.18 -21.78 -10.36
C ALA A 219 -13.99 -21.16 -11.53
N GLY A 220 -13.38 -20.30 -12.33
CA GLY A 220 -14.06 -19.61 -13.44
C GLY A 220 -15.10 -18.58 -12.99
N VAL A 221 -14.94 -18.10 -11.76
CA VAL A 221 -15.89 -17.17 -11.12
C VAL A 221 -15.67 -15.76 -11.67
#